data_6080bd593c94a41997903cf35ef132a0
#
_entry.id   6080bd593c94a41997903cf35ef132a0
#
_cell.length_a   1.000
_cell.length_b   1.000
_cell.length_c   1.000
_cell.angle_alpha   90.00
_cell.angle_beta   90.00
_cell.angle_gamma   90.00
#
_symmetry.space_group_name_H-M   'P 1'
#
loop_
_entity.id
_entity.type
_entity.pdbx_description
1 polymer ?
#
loop_
_entity_poly.entity_id
_entity_poly.type
_entity_poly.pdbx_seq_one_letter_code
_entity_poly.pdbx_strand_id
1 'polypeptide(L)'
;AVYVPMASFIHPVVGVLAGALAVAAIMLLPALLKTKLDVSEMVCSLMLNYIIMYLIKYLMNTYLADKTKGQIQSYEFLETSKIAPLVDNGSKLSWGFVIAIACVVLVGLFMFNTRWGYTIRMIGINQAFAKYSGMKVATVIVLSQVLGGFLAGIGGGIEMLGRYPTFSWSSLPGYGWTGIT
;
A
#
# COMPACT_ATOMS: atom_id res chain seq x y z
N ALA A 1 -23.43 -17.91 -13.63
CA ALA A 1 -23.13 -16.53 -13.23
C ALA A 1 -23.19 -16.47 -11.71
N VAL A 2 -22.09 -16.74 -11.05
CA VAL A 2 -21.98 -16.47 -9.61
C VAL A 2 -21.57 -15.02 -9.51
N TYR A 3 -22.55 -14.14 -9.46
CA TYR A 3 -22.34 -12.78 -8.98
C TYR A 3 -21.83 -12.90 -7.55
N VAL A 4 -20.62 -12.42 -7.31
CA VAL A 4 -20.17 -12.14 -5.96
C VAL A 4 -20.80 -10.79 -5.57
N PRO A 5 -21.93 -10.78 -4.83
CA PRO A 5 -22.64 -9.52 -4.54
C PRO A 5 -21.89 -8.63 -3.55
N MET A 6 -20.70 -9.05 -3.07
CA MET A 6 -19.89 -8.23 -2.16
C MET A 6 -19.22 -7.02 -2.83
N ALA A 7 -19.05 -7.03 -4.16
CA ALA A 7 -18.44 -5.89 -4.85
C ALA A 7 -19.40 -4.71 -5.08
N SER A 8 -20.71 -4.93 -5.02
CA SER A 8 -21.70 -3.90 -5.32
C SER A 8 -21.98 -2.90 -4.17
N PHE A 9 -21.50 -3.18 -2.97
CA PHE A 9 -21.73 -2.33 -1.79
C PHE A 9 -20.46 -1.67 -1.23
N ILE A 10 -19.27 -2.04 -1.74
CA ILE A 10 -18.02 -1.45 -1.24
C ILE A 10 -17.76 -0.16 -2.00
N HIS A 11 -18.11 0.97 -1.40
CA HIS A 11 -17.70 2.28 -1.86
C HIS A 11 -16.17 2.27 -2.08
N PRO A 12 -15.61 2.82 -3.17
CA PRO A 12 -14.18 2.77 -3.49
C PRO A 12 -13.28 3.20 -2.32
N VAL A 13 -13.74 4.14 -1.52
CA VAL A 13 -13.03 4.60 -0.31
C VAL A 13 -12.84 3.47 0.71
N VAL A 14 -13.88 2.67 0.94
CA VAL A 14 -13.80 1.54 1.90
C VAL A 14 -12.85 0.47 1.35
N GLY A 15 -12.87 0.20 0.04
CA GLY A 15 -11.94 -0.73 -0.60
C GLY A 15 -10.47 -0.28 -0.46
N VAL A 16 -10.19 1.00 -0.72
CA VAL A 16 -8.84 1.59 -0.55
C VAL A 16 -8.39 1.52 0.91
N LEU A 17 -9.26 1.87 1.86
CA LEU A 17 -8.93 1.82 3.29
C LEU A 17 -8.70 0.39 3.78
N ALA A 18 -9.52 -0.56 3.36
CA ALA A 18 -9.33 -1.97 3.70
C ALA A 18 -8.01 -2.50 3.14
N GLY A 19 -7.67 -2.17 1.89
CA GLY A 19 -6.38 -2.47 1.28
C GLY A 19 -5.21 -1.84 2.04
N ALA A 20 -5.33 -0.56 2.42
CA ALA A 20 -4.32 0.14 3.19
C ALA A 20 -4.08 -0.50 4.56
N LEU A 21 -5.14 -0.90 5.26
CA LEU A 21 -5.04 -1.62 6.54
C LEU A 21 -4.40 -3.00 6.38
N ALA A 22 -4.74 -3.73 5.33
CA ALA A 22 -4.13 -5.03 5.04
C ALA A 22 -2.62 -4.90 4.80
N VAL A 23 -2.18 -3.92 3.99
CA VAL A 23 -0.75 -3.65 3.76
C VAL A 23 -0.05 -3.19 5.05
N ALA A 24 -0.68 -2.33 5.85
CA ALA A 24 -0.16 -1.92 7.15
C ALA A 24 0.03 -3.11 8.09
N ALA A 25 -0.91 -4.05 8.13
CA ALA A 25 -0.81 -5.27 8.92
C ALA A 25 0.33 -6.18 8.44
N ILE A 26 0.50 -6.32 7.13
CA ILE A 26 1.61 -7.09 6.54
C ILE A 26 2.97 -6.48 6.92
N MET A 27 3.07 -5.14 6.94
CA MET A 27 4.29 -4.42 7.30
C MET A 27 4.66 -4.53 8.78
N LEU A 28 3.76 -5.00 9.65
CA LEU A 28 4.12 -5.37 11.03
C LEU A 28 5.15 -6.50 11.07
N LEU A 29 5.14 -7.42 10.11
CA LEU A 29 6.04 -8.58 10.12
C LEU A 29 7.51 -8.16 9.98
N PRO A 30 7.96 -7.40 8.96
CA PRO A 30 9.33 -6.93 8.87
C PRO A 30 9.70 -5.97 10.01
N ALA A 31 8.74 -5.16 10.49
CA ALA A 31 8.95 -4.27 11.62
C ALA A 31 9.29 -5.02 12.91
N LEU A 32 8.57 -6.10 13.20
CA LEU A 32 8.83 -6.96 14.37
C LEU A 32 10.14 -7.75 14.23
N LEU A 33 10.43 -8.26 13.02
CA LEU A 33 11.69 -8.95 12.75
C LEU A 33 12.90 -8.03 12.97
N LYS A 34 12.81 -6.78 12.53
CA LYS A 34 13.83 -5.76 12.76
C LYS A 34 14.03 -5.47 14.24
N THR A 35 12.95 -5.24 14.97
CA THR A 35 13.04 -4.80 16.37
C THR A 35 13.40 -5.93 17.33
N LYS A 36 13.05 -7.19 17.04
CA LYS A 36 13.30 -8.33 17.94
C LYS A 36 14.54 -9.15 17.55
N LEU A 37 14.81 -9.28 16.25
CA LEU A 37 15.87 -10.16 15.73
C LEU A 37 16.98 -9.39 15.01
N ASP A 38 16.89 -8.06 14.94
CA ASP A 38 17.82 -7.17 14.22
C ASP A 38 18.09 -7.59 12.76
N VAL A 39 17.09 -8.21 12.11
CA VAL A 39 17.16 -8.62 10.72
C VAL A 39 17.16 -7.38 9.82
N SER A 40 17.88 -7.44 8.68
CA SER A 40 17.85 -6.37 7.68
C SER A 40 16.44 -6.17 7.11
N GLU A 41 15.89 -4.97 7.26
CA GLU A 41 14.55 -4.59 6.78
C GLU A 41 14.44 -4.75 5.26
N MET A 42 15.50 -4.40 4.53
CA MET A 42 15.52 -4.46 3.07
C MET A 42 15.39 -5.90 2.58
N VAL A 43 16.15 -6.82 3.14
CA VAL A 43 16.10 -8.24 2.75
C VAL A 43 14.75 -8.86 3.09
N CYS A 44 14.25 -8.59 4.30
CA CYS A 44 12.96 -9.12 4.75
C CYS A 44 11.81 -8.60 3.87
N SER A 45 11.80 -7.31 3.53
CA SER A 45 10.74 -6.71 2.71
C SER A 45 10.77 -7.22 1.26
N LEU A 46 11.97 -7.44 0.69
CA LEU A 46 12.10 -8.01 -0.65
C LEU A 46 11.56 -9.45 -0.71
N MET A 47 11.92 -10.28 0.28
CA MET A 47 11.38 -11.65 0.34
C MET A 47 9.87 -11.65 0.52
N LEU A 48 9.35 -10.82 1.43
CA LEU A 48 7.92 -10.70 1.68
C LEU A 48 7.15 -10.26 0.43
N ASN A 49 7.72 -9.37 -0.36
CA ASN A 49 7.15 -8.91 -1.61
C ASN A 49 6.89 -10.06 -2.60
N TYR A 50 7.86 -10.97 -2.78
CA TYR A 50 7.68 -12.16 -3.62
C TYR A 50 6.66 -13.14 -3.04
N ILE A 51 6.70 -13.37 -1.73
CA ILE A 51 5.73 -14.25 -1.05
C ILE A 51 4.31 -13.76 -1.28
N ILE A 52 4.05 -12.47 -1.07
CA ILE A 52 2.74 -11.86 -1.26
C ILE A 52 2.32 -11.93 -2.73
N MET A 53 3.23 -11.66 -3.67
CA MET A 53 2.94 -11.75 -5.09
C MET A 53 2.47 -13.16 -5.49
N TYR A 54 3.16 -14.20 -5.05
CA TYR A 54 2.76 -15.58 -5.33
C TYR A 54 1.47 -15.98 -4.62
N LEU A 55 1.26 -15.51 -3.39
CA LEU A 55 0.03 -15.74 -2.64
C LEU A 55 -1.18 -15.09 -3.35
N ILE A 56 -1.03 -13.86 -3.81
CA ILE A 56 -2.08 -13.16 -4.57
C ILE A 56 -2.36 -13.91 -5.88
N LYS A 57 -1.33 -14.34 -6.62
CA LYS A 57 -1.51 -15.15 -7.84
C LYS A 57 -2.26 -16.46 -7.56
N TYR A 58 -1.93 -17.13 -6.48
CA TYR A 58 -2.62 -18.37 -6.09
C TYR A 58 -4.10 -18.12 -5.77
N LEU A 59 -4.38 -17.08 -4.95
CA LEU A 59 -5.75 -16.71 -4.61
C LEU A 59 -6.56 -16.27 -5.84
N MET A 60 -5.95 -15.51 -6.72
CA MET A 60 -6.55 -15.08 -7.97
C MET A 60 -6.92 -16.26 -8.85
N ASN A 61 -5.97 -17.19 -9.07
CA ASN A 61 -6.20 -18.35 -9.93
C ASN A 61 -7.26 -19.31 -9.36
N THR A 62 -7.34 -19.42 -8.03
CA THR A 62 -8.24 -20.38 -7.36
C THR A 62 -9.65 -19.84 -7.20
N TYR A 63 -9.80 -18.56 -6.83
CA TYR A 63 -11.08 -17.99 -6.39
C TYR A 63 -11.63 -16.89 -7.30
N LEU A 64 -10.78 -16.11 -7.98
CA LEU A 64 -11.16 -14.86 -8.65
C LEU A 64 -10.91 -14.86 -10.17
N ALA A 65 -10.30 -15.91 -10.71
CA ALA A 65 -10.01 -15.97 -12.15
C ALA A 65 -11.29 -16.20 -12.97
N ASP A 66 -11.49 -15.34 -13.95
CA ASP A 66 -12.50 -15.53 -14.99
C ASP A 66 -11.96 -16.54 -16.03
N LYS A 67 -12.41 -17.80 -15.92
CA LYS A 67 -12.00 -18.90 -16.80
C LYS A 67 -12.46 -18.75 -18.24
N THR A 68 -13.29 -17.76 -18.55
CA THR A 68 -13.85 -17.54 -19.88
C THR A 68 -12.92 -16.75 -20.80
N LYS A 69 -11.98 -15.98 -20.27
CA LYS A 69 -11.13 -15.06 -21.04
C LYS A 69 -9.73 -15.60 -21.40
N GLY A 70 -9.42 -16.87 -21.09
CA GLY A 70 -8.14 -17.52 -21.47
C GLY A 70 -6.87 -16.92 -20.87
N GLN A 71 -6.95 -15.84 -20.09
CA GLN A 71 -5.88 -15.20 -19.32
C GLN A 71 -6.28 -15.13 -17.86
N ILE A 72 -5.29 -15.16 -16.96
CA ILE A 72 -5.53 -15.00 -15.51
C ILE A 72 -5.86 -13.54 -15.24
N GLN A 73 -7.14 -13.21 -15.37
CA GLN A 73 -7.68 -11.88 -15.05
C GLN A 73 -8.83 -12.02 -14.07
N SER A 74 -8.95 -11.04 -13.18
CA SER A 74 -10.11 -10.91 -12.29
C SER A 74 -11.36 -10.53 -13.09
N TYR A 75 -12.54 -10.76 -12.52
CA TYR A 75 -13.76 -10.12 -12.98
C TYR A 75 -13.59 -8.61 -13.07
N GLU A 76 -14.29 -7.97 -14.02
CA GLU A 76 -14.26 -6.51 -14.18
C GLU A 76 -14.78 -5.83 -12.91
N PHE A 77 -14.07 -4.79 -12.46
CA PHE A 77 -14.54 -3.97 -11.35
C PHE A 77 -15.84 -3.26 -11.75
N LEU A 78 -16.82 -3.24 -10.85
CA LEU A 78 -18.04 -2.48 -11.08
C LEU A 78 -17.72 -1.01 -11.32
N GLU A 79 -18.46 -0.39 -12.22
CA GLU A 79 -18.28 1.03 -12.56
C GLU A 79 -18.43 1.97 -11.35
N THR A 80 -19.29 1.59 -10.41
CA THR A 80 -19.47 2.31 -9.13
C THR A 80 -18.25 2.27 -8.20
N SER A 81 -17.33 1.32 -8.40
CA SER A 81 -16.10 1.20 -7.62
C SER A 81 -14.89 1.87 -8.29
N LYS A 82 -15.02 2.32 -9.53
CA LYS A 82 -13.97 3.03 -10.24
C LYS A 82 -13.89 4.49 -9.78
N ILE A 83 -12.68 4.99 -9.60
CA ILE A 83 -12.46 6.41 -9.29
C ILE A 83 -12.68 7.21 -10.58
N ALA A 84 -13.62 8.18 -10.56
CA ALA A 84 -13.96 8.98 -11.70
C ALA A 84 -12.73 9.73 -12.26
N PRO A 85 -12.58 9.84 -13.61
CA PRO A 85 -11.56 10.68 -14.21
C PRO A 85 -11.84 12.16 -13.89
N LEU A 86 -10.77 12.93 -13.65
CA LEU A 86 -10.87 14.36 -13.34
C LEU A 86 -11.19 15.20 -14.58
N VAL A 87 -10.82 14.69 -15.77
CA VAL A 87 -10.98 15.38 -17.07
C VAL A 87 -11.46 14.38 -18.11
N ASP A 88 -12.61 14.66 -18.73
CA ASP A 88 -13.24 13.80 -19.75
C ASP A 88 -12.53 13.76 -21.12
N ASN A 89 -11.43 14.50 -21.30
CA ASN A 89 -10.71 14.66 -22.58
C ASN A 89 -9.63 13.59 -22.84
N GLY A 90 -9.85 12.31 -22.44
CA GLY A 90 -8.86 11.23 -22.69
C GLY A 90 -7.62 11.26 -21.77
N SER A 91 -7.57 12.19 -20.85
CA SER A 91 -6.52 12.29 -19.83
C SER A 91 -6.74 11.21 -18.78
N LYS A 92 -5.67 10.47 -18.46
CA LYS A 92 -5.68 9.45 -17.38
C LYS A 92 -5.58 10.04 -15.97
N LEU A 93 -5.80 11.35 -15.83
CA LEU A 93 -5.81 12.04 -14.54
C LEU A 93 -7.09 11.67 -13.79
N SER A 94 -6.94 10.97 -12.66
CA SER A 94 -8.03 10.62 -11.76
C SER A 94 -8.02 11.46 -10.50
N TRP A 95 -9.11 11.46 -9.75
CA TRP A 95 -9.17 12.04 -8.41
C TRP A 95 -8.10 11.50 -7.46
N GLY A 96 -7.51 10.36 -7.79
CA GLY A 96 -6.37 9.80 -7.08
C GLY A 96 -5.17 10.74 -7.00
N PHE A 97 -4.93 11.60 -7.99
CA PHE A 97 -3.86 12.60 -7.97
C PHE A 97 -4.07 13.65 -6.87
N VAL A 98 -5.30 14.11 -6.69
CA VAL A 98 -5.64 15.07 -5.62
C VAL A 98 -5.45 14.43 -4.25
N ILE A 99 -5.86 13.17 -4.09
CA ILE A 99 -5.65 12.40 -2.85
C ILE A 99 -4.15 12.21 -2.58
N ALA A 100 -3.36 11.92 -3.61
CA ALA A 100 -1.91 11.78 -3.47
C ALA A 100 -1.26 13.08 -2.96
N ILE A 101 -1.61 14.24 -3.53
CA ILE A 101 -1.12 15.54 -3.06
C ILE A 101 -1.55 15.79 -1.60
N ALA A 102 -2.80 15.53 -1.28
CA ALA A 102 -3.30 15.68 0.09
C ALA A 102 -2.52 14.79 1.08
N CYS A 103 -2.23 13.52 0.71
CA CYS A 103 -1.41 12.63 1.52
C CYS A 103 0.01 13.17 1.72
N VAL A 104 0.65 13.70 0.67
CA VAL A 104 2.00 14.29 0.77
C VAL A 104 2.00 15.46 1.74
N VAL A 105 1.02 16.37 1.63
CA VAL A 105 0.89 17.50 2.54
C VAL A 105 0.67 17.06 3.98
N LEU A 106 -0.25 16.10 4.20
CA LEU A 106 -0.55 15.56 5.53
C LEU A 106 0.68 14.89 6.16
N VAL A 107 1.42 14.08 5.40
CA VAL A 107 2.66 13.45 5.87
C VAL A 107 3.71 14.50 6.17
N GLY A 108 3.87 15.51 5.33
CA GLY A 108 4.77 16.63 5.58
C GLY A 108 4.43 17.35 6.89
N LEU A 109 3.17 17.73 7.08
CA LEU A 109 2.71 18.36 8.32
C LEU A 109 2.93 17.45 9.54
N PHE A 110 2.63 16.14 9.40
CA PHE A 110 2.89 15.16 10.46
C PHE A 110 4.37 15.09 10.83
N MET A 111 5.25 14.99 9.83
CA MET A 111 6.70 14.86 10.04
C MET A 111 7.35 16.11 10.64
N PHE A 112 6.87 17.30 10.26
CA PHE A 112 7.50 18.57 10.70
C PHE A 112 6.83 19.19 11.93
N ASN A 113 5.53 19.02 12.10
CA ASN A 113 4.76 19.74 13.14
C ASN A 113 4.37 18.85 14.33
N THR A 114 4.66 17.51 14.32
CA THR A 114 4.30 16.65 15.42
C THR A 114 5.51 16.12 16.21
N ARG A 115 5.27 15.79 17.49
CA ARG A 115 6.28 15.15 18.36
C ARG A 115 6.71 13.79 17.83
N TRP A 116 5.80 13.03 17.23
CA TRP A 116 6.09 11.73 16.62
C TRP A 116 6.98 11.87 15.39
N GLY A 117 6.70 12.84 14.50
CA GLY A 117 7.54 13.13 13.35
C GLY A 117 8.95 13.56 13.75
N TYR A 118 9.07 14.37 14.81
CA TYR A 118 10.38 14.71 15.38
C TYR A 118 11.14 13.46 15.85
N THR A 119 10.48 12.59 16.62
CA THR A 119 11.09 11.37 17.14
C THR A 119 11.53 10.43 16.01
N ILE A 120 10.72 10.26 14.97
CA ILE A 120 11.06 9.45 13.78
C ILE A 120 12.34 10.00 13.12
N ARG A 121 12.43 11.31 12.90
CA ARG A 121 13.60 11.94 12.28
C ARG A 121 14.85 11.80 13.15
N MET A 122 14.74 11.98 14.46
CA MET A 122 15.87 11.83 15.38
C MET A 122 16.43 10.40 15.39
N ILE A 123 15.55 9.39 15.39
CA ILE A 123 15.95 7.97 15.32
C ILE A 123 16.60 7.66 13.96
N GLY A 124 16.12 8.26 12.88
CA GLY A 124 16.70 8.11 11.55
C GLY A 124 18.12 8.67 11.43
N ILE A 125 18.43 9.76 12.16
CA ILE A 125 19.78 10.35 12.17
C ILE A 125 20.73 9.52 13.04
N ASN A 126 20.34 9.21 14.27
CA ASN A 126 21.19 8.45 15.19
C ASN A 126 20.35 7.68 16.21
N GLN A 127 20.25 6.37 16.02
CA GLN A 127 19.51 5.47 16.92
C GLN A 127 20.11 5.38 18.32
N ALA A 128 21.45 5.43 18.44
CA ALA A 128 22.13 5.35 19.72
C ALA A 128 21.80 6.60 20.56
N PHE A 129 21.94 7.78 19.98
CA PHE A 129 21.58 9.05 20.63
C PHE A 129 20.12 9.06 21.09
N ALA A 130 19.19 8.65 20.22
CA ALA A 130 17.77 8.59 20.54
C ALA A 130 17.49 7.63 21.71
N LYS A 131 18.18 6.50 21.79
CA LYS A 131 18.06 5.53 22.88
C LYS A 131 18.56 6.13 24.20
N TYR A 132 19.72 6.81 24.19
CA TYR A 132 20.25 7.49 25.39
C TYR A 132 19.37 8.65 25.86
N SER A 133 18.67 9.32 24.92
CA SER A 133 17.69 10.37 25.23
C SER A 133 16.35 9.82 25.73
N GLY A 134 16.24 8.51 26.00
CA GLY A 134 15.04 7.89 26.55
C GLY A 134 13.90 7.65 25.54
N MET A 135 14.14 7.79 24.24
CA MET A 135 13.14 7.54 23.22
C MET A 135 12.91 6.03 23.02
N LYS A 136 11.66 5.62 22.85
CA LYS A 136 11.30 4.21 22.60
C LYS A 136 11.57 3.82 21.14
N VAL A 137 12.84 3.60 20.79
CA VAL A 137 13.31 3.36 19.41
C VAL A 137 12.53 2.25 18.72
N ALA A 138 12.36 1.08 19.36
CA ALA A 138 11.66 -0.06 18.78
C ALA A 138 10.20 0.27 18.41
N THR A 139 9.48 0.95 19.29
CA THR A 139 8.07 1.33 19.05
C THR A 139 7.96 2.30 17.87
N VAL A 140 8.90 3.24 17.76
CA VAL A 140 8.88 4.25 16.70
C VAL A 140 9.24 3.63 15.35
N ILE A 141 10.17 2.67 15.30
CA ILE A 141 10.50 1.90 14.08
C ILE A 141 9.26 1.14 13.60
N VAL A 142 8.58 0.41 14.48
CA VAL A 142 7.36 -0.32 14.12
C VAL A 142 6.29 0.65 13.60
N LEU A 143 6.06 1.76 14.30
CA LEU A 143 5.06 2.75 13.90
C LEU A 143 5.38 3.36 12.53
N SER A 144 6.64 3.73 12.27
CA SER A 144 7.03 4.32 10.98
C SER A 144 6.84 3.35 9.82
N GLN A 145 7.14 2.06 9.99
CA GLN A 145 6.92 1.04 8.96
C GLN A 145 5.44 0.78 8.70
N VAL A 146 4.62 0.72 9.75
CA VAL A 146 3.16 0.56 9.61
C VAL A 146 2.54 1.76 8.90
N LEU A 147 2.94 2.98 9.24
CA LEU A 147 2.50 4.19 8.56
C LEU A 147 2.92 4.20 7.09
N GLY A 148 4.17 3.81 6.79
CA GLY A 148 4.65 3.66 5.42
C GLY A 148 3.83 2.62 4.63
N GLY A 149 3.54 1.47 5.24
CA GLY A 149 2.69 0.44 4.66
C GLY A 149 1.25 0.91 4.41
N PHE A 150 0.69 1.67 5.33
CA PHE A 150 -0.65 2.25 5.18
C PHE A 150 -0.71 3.22 3.98
N LEU A 151 0.27 4.12 3.84
CA LEU A 151 0.36 5.03 2.72
C LEU A 151 0.58 4.30 1.38
N ALA A 152 1.45 3.28 1.36
CA ALA A 152 1.65 2.45 0.18
C ALA A 152 0.36 1.71 -0.22
N GLY A 153 -0.41 1.23 0.75
CA GLY A 153 -1.71 0.60 0.51
C GLY A 153 -2.74 1.56 -0.07
N ILE A 154 -2.78 2.81 0.39
CA ILE A 154 -3.62 3.86 -0.22
C ILE A 154 -3.19 4.08 -1.67
N GLY A 155 -1.90 4.25 -1.94
CA GLY A 155 -1.38 4.46 -3.30
C GLY A 155 -1.72 3.30 -4.24
N GLY A 156 -1.51 2.05 -3.79
CA GLY A 156 -1.86 0.86 -4.55
C GLY A 156 -3.37 0.72 -4.81
N GLY A 157 -4.19 1.03 -3.83
CA GLY A 157 -5.66 1.01 -3.97
C GLY A 157 -6.16 2.05 -4.98
N ILE A 158 -5.63 3.26 -4.92
CA ILE A 158 -5.96 4.35 -5.87
C ILE A 158 -5.52 3.99 -7.28
N GLU A 159 -4.33 3.44 -7.47
CA GLU A 159 -3.82 3.02 -8.77
C GLU A 159 -4.69 1.92 -9.38
N MET A 160 -5.07 0.92 -8.57
CA MET A 160 -5.92 -0.18 -9.02
C MET A 160 -7.32 0.29 -9.43
N LEU A 161 -7.99 1.08 -8.62
CA LEU A 161 -9.37 1.52 -8.86
C LEU A 161 -9.45 2.70 -9.85
N GLY A 162 -8.37 3.48 -9.99
CA GLY A 162 -8.35 4.65 -10.88
C GLY A 162 -7.88 4.36 -12.31
N ARG A 163 -7.11 3.28 -12.54
CA ARG A 163 -6.44 3.05 -13.81
C ARG A 163 -6.77 1.75 -14.50
N TYR A 164 -7.04 0.69 -13.74
CA TYR A 164 -7.23 -0.64 -14.29
C TYR A 164 -8.69 -1.11 -14.18
N PRO A 165 -9.28 -1.62 -15.29
CA PRO A 165 -10.63 -2.19 -15.26
C PRO A 165 -10.66 -3.58 -14.60
N THR A 166 -9.53 -4.29 -14.61
CA THR A 166 -9.37 -5.66 -14.08
C THR A 166 -8.00 -5.82 -13.46
N PHE A 167 -7.88 -6.71 -12.48
CA PHE A 167 -6.57 -7.12 -11.97
C PHE A 167 -5.96 -8.16 -12.92
N SER A 168 -4.90 -7.79 -13.63
CA SER A 168 -4.23 -8.65 -14.63
C SER A 168 -2.71 -8.72 -14.46
N TRP A 169 -2.18 -8.32 -13.30
CA TRP A 169 -0.74 -8.23 -13.10
C TRP A 169 -0.11 -9.61 -12.87
N SER A 170 0.70 -10.01 -13.83
CA SER A 170 1.52 -11.22 -13.74
C SER A 170 2.90 -10.97 -13.12
N SER A 171 3.34 -9.71 -13.03
CA SER A 171 4.64 -9.29 -12.50
C SER A 171 4.50 -8.03 -11.64
N LEU A 172 5.52 -7.76 -10.82
CA LEU A 172 5.57 -6.54 -10.01
C LEU A 172 5.73 -5.31 -10.92
N PRO A 173 4.89 -4.28 -10.77
CA PRO A 173 4.91 -3.11 -11.65
C PRO A 173 6.14 -2.19 -11.45
N GLY A 174 6.92 -2.39 -10.39
CA GLY A 174 8.18 -1.68 -10.15
C GLY A 174 8.05 -0.19 -9.82
N TYR A 175 6.86 0.34 -9.54
CA TYR A 175 6.65 1.77 -9.28
C TYR A 175 7.51 2.34 -8.15
N GLY A 176 7.80 1.54 -7.13
CA GLY A 176 8.67 1.95 -6.03
C GLY A 176 10.10 2.25 -6.52
N TRP A 177 10.61 1.47 -7.46
CA TRP A 177 11.94 1.68 -8.04
C TRP A 177 11.98 2.90 -8.94
N THR A 178 10.96 3.09 -9.78
CA THR A 178 10.85 4.29 -10.63
C THR A 178 10.67 5.58 -9.84
N GLY A 179 10.16 5.51 -8.62
CA GLY A 179 10.04 6.69 -7.75
C GLY A 179 11.32 7.09 -7.02
N ILE A 180 12.35 6.20 -7.01
CA ILE A 180 13.65 6.44 -6.36
C ILE A 180 14.69 6.96 -7.38
N THR A 181 14.54 6.57 -8.65
CA THR A 181 15.40 7.02 -9.75
C THR A 181 14.98 8.36 -10.31
#